data_ba54f21f4d2d07ca25e2024e186d9a19
#
_entry.id   ba54f21f4d2d07ca25e2024e186d9a19
#
_cell.length_a   1.000
_cell.length_b   1.000
_cell.length_c   1.000
_cell.angle_alpha   90.00
_cell.angle_beta   90.00
_cell.angle_gamma   90.00
#
_symmetry.space_group_name_H-M   'P 1'
#
loop_
_entity.id
_entity.type
_entity.pdbx_description
1 polymer ?
#
loop_
_entity_poly.entity_id
_entity_poly.type
_entity_poly.pdbx_seq_one_letter_code
_entity_poly.pdbx_strand_id
1 'polypeptide(L)'
;MAEKLPRPTDAELEILTVLWSRGPTTVREVHDRICARKPTQYTTVLKTLQIMAEKGLVRRDEKQRAHIYQTARPREWTQRQLAGDLLQRAFNGSARSLLLGALSAQKASKEELSELHRLLEEYEKGTR
;
A
#
# COMPACT_ATOMS: atom_id res chain seq x y z
N MET A 1 12.41 4.99 -19.34
CA MET A 1 11.20 4.26 -19.02
C MET A 1 11.16 3.88 -17.54
N ALA A 2 10.12 4.24 -16.90
CA ALA A 2 10.00 3.95 -15.49
C ALA A 2 9.72 2.47 -15.30
N GLU A 3 10.38 1.90 -14.33
CA GLU A 3 10.12 0.54 -13.97
C GLU A 3 8.85 0.41 -13.24
N LYS A 4 8.12 -0.61 -13.58
CA LYS A 4 6.87 -0.89 -12.94
C LYS A 4 6.99 -2.17 -12.16
N LEU A 5 6.81 -2.10 -10.86
CA LEU A 5 6.77 -3.31 -10.07
C LEU A 5 5.46 -4.03 -10.31
N PRO A 6 5.45 -5.37 -10.17
CA PRO A 6 4.19 -6.09 -10.25
C PRO A 6 3.20 -5.56 -9.24
N ARG A 7 1.94 -5.53 -9.63
CA ARG A 7 0.89 -5.09 -8.72
C ARG A 7 0.76 -6.08 -7.56
N PRO A 8 0.69 -5.60 -6.33
CA PRO A 8 0.52 -6.50 -5.20
C PRO A 8 -0.81 -7.23 -5.26
N THR A 9 -0.78 -8.48 -4.85
CA THR A 9 -2.01 -9.23 -4.64
C THR A 9 -2.68 -8.72 -3.36
N ASP A 10 -3.91 -9.16 -3.13
CA ASP A 10 -4.62 -8.76 -1.92
C ASP A 10 -3.84 -9.16 -0.66
N ALA A 11 -3.30 -10.38 -0.64
CA ALA A 11 -2.54 -10.83 0.52
C ALA A 11 -1.27 -10.02 0.69
N GLU A 12 -0.61 -9.70 -0.41
CA GLU A 12 0.61 -8.90 -0.36
C GLU A 12 0.31 -7.48 0.12
N LEU A 13 -0.82 -6.94 -0.31
CA LEU A 13 -1.20 -5.60 0.11
C LEU A 13 -1.48 -5.56 1.61
N GLU A 14 -2.11 -6.61 2.15
CA GLU A 14 -2.30 -6.70 3.58
C GLU A 14 -0.98 -6.63 4.33
N ILE A 15 0.02 -7.34 3.84
CA ILE A 15 1.32 -7.33 4.46
C ILE A 15 1.97 -5.95 4.34
N LEU A 16 1.84 -5.31 3.17
CA LEU A 16 2.38 -3.98 3.01
C LEU A 16 1.75 -3.00 4.00
N THR A 17 0.44 -3.09 4.24
CA THR A 17 -0.19 -2.19 5.19
C THR A 17 0.34 -2.40 6.61
N VAL A 18 0.64 -3.64 6.98
CA VAL A 18 1.26 -3.91 8.27
C VAL A 18 2.63 -3.25 8.34
N LEU A 19 3.44 -3.42 7.29
CA LEU A 19 4.78 -2.85 7.27
C LEU A 19 4.74 -1.32 7.26
N TRP A 20 3.79 -0.73 6.55
CA TRP A 20 3.65 0.73 6.55
C TRP A 20 3.32 1.24 7.94
N SER A 21 2.48 0.52 8.67
CA SER A 21 2.06 0.93 9.99
C SER A 21 3.14 0.67 11.04
N ARG A 22 3.77 -0.49 10.95
CA ARG A 22 4.69 -0.96 11.98
C ARG A 22 6.14 -0.57 11.72
N GLY A 23 6.52 -0.47 10.44
CA GLY A 23 7.92 -0.31 10.07
C GLY A 23 8.61 -1.66 9.95
N PRO A 24 9.93 -1.67 9.82
CA PRO A 24 10.66 -2.93 9.67
C PRO A 24 10.38 -3.88 10.82
N THR A 25 10.12 -5.13 10.49
CA THR A 25 9.73 -6.07 11.53
C THR A 25 9.90 -7.52 11.06
N THR A 26 9.68 -8.46 11.97
CA THR A 26 9.89 -9.89 11.70
C THR A 26 8.64 -10.52 11.10
N VAL A 27 8.83 -11.72 10.55
CA VAL A 27 7.72 -12.51 10.03
C VAL A 27 6.69 -12.78 11.13
N ARG A 28 7.18 -13.08 12.32
CA ARG A 28 6.29 -13.38 13.45
C ARG A 28 5.38 -12.20 13.76
N GLU A 29 5.94 -11.01 13.79
CA GLU A 29 5.15 -9.83 14.09
C GLU A 29 4.11 -9.58 12.99
N VAL A 30 4.51 -9.75 11.73
CA VAL A 30 3.56 -9.61 10.63
C VAL A 30 2.45 -10.62 10.77
N HIS A 31 2.81 -11.87 11.07
CA HIS A 31 1.84 -12.93 11.24
C HIS A 31 0.86 -12.60 12.37
N ASP A 32 1.39 -12.13 13.50
CA ASP A 32 0.53 -11.79 14.64
C ASP A 32 -0.48 -10.72 14.27
N ARG A 33 -0.03 -9.71 13.52
CA ARG A 33 -0.90 -8.63 13.14
C ARG A 33 -1.99 -9.06 12.16
N ILE A 34 -1.62 -9.92 11.22
CA ILE A 34 -2.59 -10.42 10.25
C ILE A 34 -3.59 -11.34 10.93
N CYS A 35 -3.11 -12.20 11.84
CA CYS A 35 -3.99 -13.12 12.53
C CYS A 35 -5.01 -12.40 13.42
N ALA A 36 -4.69 -11.20 13.88
CA ALA A 36 -5.63 -10.44 14.68
C ALA A 36 -6.88 -10.10 13.89
N ARG A 37 -6.78 -10.11 12.56
CA ARG A 37 -7.91 -9.77 11.70
C ARG A 37 -8.50 -10.99 11.03
N LYS A 38 -7.66 -11.97 10.71
CA LYS A 38 -8.11 -13.13 9.97
C LYS A 38 -7.13 -14.27 10.23
N PRO A 39 -7.61 -15.46 10.65
CA PRO A 39 -6.71 -16.59 10.90
C PRO A 39 -5.88 -16.90 9.67
N THR A 40 -4.57 -16.97 9.84
CA THR A 40 -3.65 -17.20 8.74
C THR A 40 -2.47 -17.99 9.27
N GLN A 41 -1.99 -18.95 8.49
CA GLN A 41 -0.88 -19.77 8.93
C GLN A 41 0.43 -19.01 8.80
N TYR A 42 1.34 -19.28 9.73
CA TYR A 42 2.64 -18.65 9.72
C TYR A 42 3.39 -18.91 8.40
N THR A 43 3.32 -20.16 7.93
CA THR A 43 4.02 -20.53 6.70
C THR A 43 3.48 -19.77 5.50
N THR A 44 2.18 -19.45 5.50
CA THR A 44 1.60 -18.67 4.43
C THR A 44 2.18 -17.25 4.42
N VAL A 45 2.29 -16.64 5.59
CA VAL A 45 2.85 -15.30 5.68
C VAL A 45 4.32 -15.31 5.27
N LEU A 46 5.07 -16.30 5.76
CA LEU A 46 6.48 -16.41 5.41
C LEU A 46 6.67 -16.55 3.90
N LYS A 47 5.91 -17.44 3.29
CA LYS A 47 6.04 -17.67 1.85
C LYS A 47 5.66 -16.42 1.07
N THR A 48 4.60 -15.74 1.50
CA THR A 48 4.18 -14.52 0.82
C THR A 48 5.27 -13.45 0.89
N LEU A 49 5.88 -13.28 2.07
CA LEU A 49 6.97 -12.32 2.22
C LEU A 49 8.15 -12.68 1.34
N GLN A 50 8.46 -13.97 1.20
CA GLN A 50 9.55 -14.40 0.35
C GLN A 50 9.26 -14.06 -1.12
N ILE A 51 8.03 -14.27 -1.55
CA ILE A 51 7.64 -13.92 -2.90
C ILE A 51 7.71 -12.41 -3.11
N MET A 52 7.28 -11.65 -2.10
CA MET A 52 7.32 -10.19 -2.20
C MET A 52 8.76 -9.69 -2.30
N ALA A 53 9.69 -10.35 -1.62
CA ALA A 53 11.09 -9.97 -1.73
C ALA A 53 11.61 -10.23 -3.14
N GLU A 54 11.21 -11.34 -3.74
CA GLU A 54 11.59 -11.64 -5.12
C GLU A 54 11.01 -10.64 -6.10
N LYS A 55 9.80 -10.17 -5.83
CA LYS A 55 9.14 -9.19 -6.69
C LYS A 55 9.70 -7.78 -6.50
N GLY A 56 10.47 -7.55 -5.46
CA GLY A 56 10.98 -6.22 -5.17
C GLY A 56 10.05 -5.34 -4.38
N LEU A 57 9.02 -5.92 -3.78
CA LEU A 57 8.07 -5.16 -2.96
C LEU A 57 8.59 -4.92 -1.56
N VAL A 58 9.41 -5.84 -1.05
CA VAL A 58 10.01 -5.69 0.27
C VAL A 58 11.48 -6.06 0.18
N ARG A 59 12.23 -5.67 1.19
CA ARG A 59 13.62 -6.05 1.37
C ARG A 59 13.77 -6.86 2.64
N ARG A 60 14.67 -7.81 2.60
CA ARG A 60 14.94 -8.64 3.76
C ARG A 60 16.33 -8.35 4.29
N ASP A 61 16.41 -8.06 5.57
CA ASP A 61 17.69 -7.85 6.25
C ASP A 61 18.01 -9.12 7.03
N GLU A 62 19.08 -9.80 6.65
CA GLU A 62 19.46 -11.07 7.25
C GLU A 62 20.56 -10.92 8.27
N LYS A 63 20.91 -9.71 8.65
CA LYS A 63 22.01 -9.50 9.57
C LYS A 63 21.72 -10.03 10.95
N GLN A 64 20.45 -10.08 11.32
CA GLN A 64 20.06 -10.59 12.62
C GLN A 64 19.57 -12.02 12.48
N ARG A 65 19.50 -12.70 13.62
CA ARG A 65 19.05 -14.07 13.63
C ARG A 65 17.67 -14.20 13.01
N ALA A 66 16.75 -13.35 13.43
CA ALA A 66 15.44 -13.30 12.81
C ALA A 66 15.51 -12.30 11.65
N HIS A 67 15.05 -12.73 10.50
CA HIS A 67 15.06 -11.83 9.34
C HIS A 67 14.08 -10.69 9.53
N ILE A 68 14.52 -9.50 9.20
CA ILE A 68 13.68 -8.31 9.28
C ILE A 68 13.25 -7.92 7.88
N TYR A 69 11.95 -7.71 7.71
CA TYR A 69 11.41 -7.28 6.43
C TYR A 69 10.98 -5.83 6.52
N GLN A 70 11.15 -5.11 5.43
CA GLN A 70 10.69 -3.73 5.32
C GLN A 70 10.28 -3.46 3.90
N THR A 71 9.45 -2.44 3.69
CA THR A 71 9.02 -2.11 2.34
C THR A 71 10.20 -1.58 1.55
N ALA A 72 10.25 -1.95 0.27
CA ALA A 72 11.35 -1.51 -0.59
C ALA A 72 11.15 -0.07 -1.06
N ARG A 73 9.92 0.40 -1.08
CA ARG A 73 9.59 1.73 -1.56
C ARG A 73 8.72 2.45 -0.54
N PRO A 74 8.73 3.79 -0.53
CA PRO A 74 7.85 4.53 0.38
C PRO A 74 6.39 4.19 0.12
N ARG A 75 5.58 4.29 1.18
CA ARG A 75 4.15 4.02 1.06
C ARG A 75 3.51 4.84 -0.05
N GLU A 76 3.88 6.12 -0.12
CA GLU A 76 3.28 7.01 -1.11
C GLU A 76 3.59 6.58 -2.54
N TRP A 77 4.77 6.02 -2.75
CA TRP A 77 5.12 5.54 -4.09
C TRP A 77 4.20 4.40 -4.51
N THR A 78 4.01 3.44 -3.62
CA THR A 78 3.15 2.29 -3.90
C THR A 78 1.70 2.71 -4.07
N GLN A 79 1.24 3.61 -3.19
CA GLN A 79 -0.14 4.09 -3.28
C GLN A 79 -0.38 4.82 -4.59
N ARG A 80 0.60 5.58 -5.06
CA ARG A 80 0.46 6.26 -6.35
C ARG A 80 0.36 5.26 -7.49
N GLN A 81 1.15 4.20 -7.43
CA GLN A 81 1.08 3.17 -8.48
C GLN A 81 -0.28 2.50 -8.48
N LEU A 82 -0.80 2.17 -7.30
CA LEU A 82 -2.10 1.54 -7.19
C LEU A 82 -3.23 2.45 -7.66
N ALA A 83 -3.17 3.71 -7.26
CA ALA A 83 -4.19 4.68 -7.67
C ALA A 83 -4.16 4.89 -9.18
N GLY A 84 -2.96 4.99 -9.75
CA GLY A 84 -2.82 5.18 -11.18
C GLY A 84 -3.36 4.00 -11.97
N ASP A 85 -3.06 2.81 -11.49
CA ASP A 85 -3.54 1.60 -12.14
C ASP A 85 -5.08 1.54 -12.09
N LEU A 86 -5.63 1.79 -10.92
CA LEU A 86 -7.07 1.77 -10.76
C LEU A 86 -7.74 2.84 -11.59
N LEU A 87 -7.14 4.02 -11.63
CA LEU A 87 -7.65 5.14 -12.41
C LEU A 87 -7.83 4.75 -13.88
N GLN A 88 -6.81 4.09 -14.44
CA GLN A 88 -6.86 3.71 -15.84
C GLN A 88 -7.77 2.51 -16.11
N ARG A 89 -7.73 1.53 -15.22
CA ARG A 89 -8.44 0.28 -15.48
C ARG A 89 -9.93 0.35 -15.13
N ALA A 90 -10.28 1.08 -14.08
CA ALA A 90 -11.67 1.09 -13.62
C ALA A 90 -12.37 2.41 -13.82
N PHE A 91 -11.62 3.50 -14.00
CA PHE A 91 -12.23 4.83 -14.06
C PHE A 91 -11.90 5.59 -15.33
N ASN A 92 -11.37 4.87 -16.29
CA ASN A 92 -11.14 5.41 -17.63
C ASN A 92 -10.35 6.73 -17.61
N GLY A 93 -9.43 6.84 -16.68
CA GLY A 93 -8.58 8.02 -16.56
C GLY A 93 -9.23 9.22 -15.87
N SER A 94 -10.44 9.06 -15.34
CA SER A 94 -11.16 10.18 -14.74
C SER A 94 -10.92 10.26 -13.24
N ALA A 95 -10.11 11.22 -12.82
CA ALA A 95 -9.87 11.45 -11.40
C ALA A 95 -11.16 11.85 -10.69
N ARG A 96 -12.04 12.56 -11.38
CA ARG A 96 -13.34 12.94 -10.82
C ARG A 96 -14.16 11.70 -10.46
N SER A 97 -14.21 10.74 -11.38
CA SER A 97 -14.98 9.52 -11.13
C SER A 97 -14.40 8.71 -9.99
N LEU A 98 -13.05 8.64 -9.91
CA LEU A 98 -12.39 7.93 -8.84
C LEU A 98 -12.69 8.58 -7.49
N LEU A 99 -12.60 9.90 -7.43
CA LEU A 99 -12.88 10.62 -6.19
C LEU A 99 -14.33 10.46 -5.78
N LEU A 100 -15.24 10.56 -6.74
CA LEU A 100 -16.66 10.36 -6.47
C LEU A 100 -16.90 8.98 -5.86
N GLY A 101 -16.30 7.96 -6.47
CA GLY A 101 -16.43 6.62 -5.95
C GLY A 101 -15.89 6.47 -4.55
N ALA A 102 -14.73 7.08 -4.29
CA ALA A 102 -14.10 6.99 -2.98
C ALA A 102 -14.96 7.66 -1.91
N LEU A 103 -15.47 8.85 -2.20
CA LEU A 103 -16.28 9.58 -1.23
C LEU A 103 -17.63 8.93 -1.02
N SER A 104 -18.14 8.24 -2.04
CA SER A 104 -19.43 7.53 -1.92
C SER A 104 -19.28 6.23 -1.13
N ALA A 105 -18.12 5.59 -1.26
CA ALA A 105 -17.90 4.30 -0.60
C ALA A 105 -17.62 4.45 0.88
N GLN A 106 -17.01 5.55 1.30
CA GLN A 106 -16.59 5.74 2.67
C GLN A 106 -16.84 7.17 3.07
N LYS A 107 -17.55 7.36 4.18
CA LYS A 107 -17.85 8.70 4.64
C LYS A 107 -16.59 9.40 5.09
N ALA A 108 -16.34 10.57 4.53
CA ALA A 108 -15.19 11.38 4.92
C ALA A 108 -15.59 12.34 6.03
N SER A 109 -14.65 12.59 6.95
CA SER A 109 -14.88 13.54 8.02
C SER A 109 -14.81 14.97 7.47
N LYS A 110 -15.31 15.92 8.26
CA LYS A 110 -15.20 17.32 7.87
C LYS A 110 -13.74 17.73 7.73
N GLU A 111 -12.90 17.22 8.61
CA GLU A 111 -11.48 17.52 8.57
C GLU A 111 -10.86 17.01 7.28
N GLU A 112 -11.20 15.79 6.89
CA GLU A 112 -10.66 15.22 5.67
C GLU A 112 -11.15 15.99 4.45
N LEU A 113 -12.41 16.38 4.44
CA LEU A 113 -12.94 17.15 3.32
C LEU A 113 -12.24 18.50 3.20
N SER A 114 -11.94 19.14 4.34
CA SER A 114 -11.19 20.39 4.33
C SER A 114 -9.81 20.20 3.74
N GLU A 115 -9.17 19.10 4.10
CA GLU A 115 -7.84 18.81 3.57
C GLU A 115 -7.89 18.55 2.08
N LEU A 116 -8.94 17.89 1.61
CA LEU A 116 -9.10 17.64 0.19
C LEU A 116 -9.28 18.94 -0.57
N HIS A 117 -10.06 19.87 -0.02
CA HIS A 117 -10.23 21.19 -0.63
C HIS A 117 -8.90 21.90 -0.77
N ARG A 118 -8.12 21.90 0.30
CA ARG A 118 -6.83 22.56 0.27
C ARG A 118 -5.90 21.90 -0.73
N LEU A 119 -5.92 20.58 -0.79
CA LEU A 119 -5.08 19.85 -1.73
C LEU A 119 -5.43 20.21 -3.16
N LEU A 120 -6.74 20.29 -3.47
CA LEU A 120 -7.17 20.65 -4.81
C LEU A 120 -6.70 22.06 -5.17
N GLU A 121 -6.77 22.99 -4.22
CA GLU A 121 -6.30 24.34 -4.46
C GLU A 121 -4.81 24.39 -4.76
N GLU A 122 -4.05 23.59 -4.02
CA GLU A 122 -2.61 23.53 -4.25
C GLU A 122 -2.30 22.99 -5.63
N TYR A 123 -3.03 21.99 -6.07
CA TYR A 123 -2.82 21.42 -7.40
C TYR A 123 -3.20 22.41 -8.48
N GLU A 124 -4.25 23.19 -8.26
CA GLU A 124 -4.63 24.21 -9.23
C GLU A 124 -3.54 25.28 -9.38
N LYS A 125 -3.00 25.73 -8.26
CA LYS A 125 -1.98 26.77 -8.29
C LYS A 125 -0.68 26.26 -8.88
N GLY A 126 -0.29 25.07 -8.47
CA GLY A 126 0.97 24.51 -8.89
C GLY A 126 0.87 23.67 -10.14
N THR A 127 -0.20 23.78 -10.87
CA THR A 127 -0.43 22.95 -12.04
C THR A 127 0.69 23.06 -13.02
N ARG A 128 1.12 21.97 -13.45
CA ARG A 128 2.14 21.94 -14.46
C ARG A 128 1.91 20.83 -15.38
#